data_777493146ebd21493451aa8f8ae5a8e5
#
_entry.id   777493146ebd21493451aa8f8ae5a8e5
#
_cell.length_a   1.000
_cell.length_b   1.000
_cell.length_c   1.000
_cell.angle_alpha   90.00
_cell.angle_beta   90.00
_cell.angle_gamma   90.00
#
_symmetry.space_group_name_H-M   'P 1'
#
loop_
_entity.id
_entity.type
_entity.pdbx_description
1 polymer ?
#
loop_
_entity_poly.entity_id
_entity_poly.type
_entity_poly.pdbx_seq_one_letter_code
_entity_poly.pdbx_strand_id
1 'polypeptide(L)'
;MYRNKLDFLNLLIIAALGIISYIPLSFYDFILKRKVGIRLKNRKLYKYSWIASSIASLLGFGGATSLAFKQYFYGDYVDDKKKLLKEIGKIVALNLTGLSIVCCTYMGIRISSWNNLGIIKYAIGIIALYAPGFIIYSAYKYSKTKDKLEFFSTLGIIFISFLEWLTTIILIYATLRITGASISVLTFLPIYIEAAVVGMISMIPGGIGTFDLTFMTGLEVLGIPIEQTLLVIILYRISYYIVPALIGVLLFVHDFGGKINKKFNGLPYEIVSKVAY
;
A
#
# COMPACT_ATOMS: atom_id res chain seq x y z
N MET A 1 6.22 24.75 19.43
CA MET A 1 6.26 25.47 18.16
C MET A 1 5.33 24.88 17.11
N TYR A 2 5.28 23.56 16.92
CA TYR A 2 4.39 22.88 15.92
C TYR A 2 2.93 22.78 16.34
N ARG A 3 2.61 22.83 17.63
CA ARG A 3 1.25 22.71 18.21
C ARG A 3 0.27 23.75 17.66
N ASN A 4 0.73 24.96 17.36
CA ASN A 4 -0.12 26.04 16.83
C ASN A 4 -0.43 25.92 15.33
N LYS A 5 0.21 24.95 14.62
CA LYS A 5 -0.05 24.67 13.20
C LYS A 5 -0.91 23.42 13.00
N LEU A 6 -1.09 22.59 14.03
CA LEU A 6 -1.94 21.41 14.02
C LEU A 6 -3.28 21.72 14.69
N ASP A 7 -4.11 22.48 14.01
CA ASP A 7 -5.50 22.65 14.40
C ASP A 7 -6.35 21.43 14.02
N PHE A 8 -7.58 21.39 14.50
CA PHE A 8 -8.49 20.28 14.22
C PHE A 8 -8.75 20.08 12.72
N LEU A 9 -8.81 21.16 11.93
CA LEU A 9 -9.03 21.11 10.50
C LEU A 9 -7.86 20.43 9.79
N ASN A 10 -6.62 20.76 10.16
CA ASN A 10 -5.41 20.15 9.60
C ASN A 10 -5.34 18.65 9.89
N LEU A 11 -5.72 18.22 11.10
CA LEU A 11 -5.80 16.79 11.44
C LEU A 11 -6.88 16.07 10.63
N LEU A 12 -8.03 16.70 10.40
CA LEU A 12 -9.09 16.15 9.53
C LEU A 12 -8.60 16.01 8.07
N ILE A 13 -7.87 17.00 7.55
CA ILE A 13 -7.31 16.95 6.20
C ILE A 13 -6.34 15.79 6.08
N ILE A 14 -5.42 15.60 7.04
CA ILE A 14 -4.46 14.51 7.04
C ILE A 14 -5.18 13.15 7.11
N ALA A 15 -6.18 13.01 7.97
CA ALA A 15 -6.98 11.79 8.07
C ALA A 15 -7.76 11.50 6.78
N ALA A 16 -8.36 12.52 6.17
CA ALA A 16 -9.07 12.40 4.89
C ALA A 16 -8.12 11.98 3.76
N LEU A 17 -6.92 12.56 3.67
CA LEU A 17 -5.89 12.16 2.70
C LEU A 17 -5.46 10.70 2.92
N GLY A 18 -5.33 10.25 4.18
CA GLY A 18 -5.04 8.86 4.50
C GLY A 18 -6.14 7.90 4.00
N ILE A 19 -7.40 8.24 4.19
CA ILE A 19 -8.55 7.47 3.68
C ILE A 19 -8.55 7.47 2.14
N ILE A 20 -8.32 8.62 1.50
CA ILE A 20 -8.26 8.76 0.04
C ILE A 20 -7.14 7.89 -0.53
N SER A 21 -5.98 7.84 0.14
CA SER A 21 -4.84 7.01 -0.28
C SER A 21 -5.14 5.51 -0.29
N TYR A 22 -6.22 5.09 0.40
CA TYR A 22 -6.68 3.70 0.43
C TYR A 22 -7.61 3.32 -0.72
N ILE A 23 -8.20 4.31 -1.39
CA ILE A 23 -9.16 4.06 -2.49
C ILE A 23 -8.55 3.22 -3.63
N PRO A 24 -7.31 3.53 -4.12
CA PRO A 24 -6.70 2.76 -5.21
C PRO A 24 -6.58 1.26 -4.91
N LEU A 25 -6.29 0.87 -3.65
CA LEU A 25 -6.14 -0.54 -3.28
C LEU A 25 -7.40 -1.37 -3.56
N SER A 26 -8.58 -0.76 -3.46
CA SER A 26 -9.84 -1.45 -3.74
C SER A 26 -10.06 -1.70 -5.24
N PHE A 27 -9.45 -0.93 -6.12
CA PHE A 27 -9.59 -1.12 -7.56
C PHE A 27 -8.89 -2.38 -8.09
N TYR A 28 -7.87 -2.89 -7.42
CA TYR A 28 -7.30 -4.19 -7.75
C TYR A 28 -8.35 -5.31 -7.76
N ASP A 29 -9.28 -5.28 -6.81
CA ASP A 29 -10.29 -6.32 -6.67
C ASP A 29 -11.40 -6.21 -7.71
N PHE A 30 -11.62 -5.04 -8.29
CA PHE A 30 -12.52 -4.90 -9.45
C PHE A 30 -11.89 -5.54 -10.72
N ILE A 31 -10.57 -5.43 -10.90
CA ILE A 31 -9.87 -6.14 -11.97
C ILE A 31 -9.92 -7.65 -11.70
N LEU A 32 -9.63 -8.07 -10.46
CA LEU A 32 -9.71 -9.46 -10.04
C LEU A 32 -11.09 -10.05 -10.31
N LYS A 33 -12.16 -9.33 -9.96
CA LYS A 33 -13.54 -9.73 -10.21
C LYS A 33 -13.79 -10.06 -11.69
N ARG A 34 -13.33 -9.21 -12.60
CA ARG A 34 -13.48 -9.42 -14.06
C ARG A 34 -12.70 -10.64 -14.54
N LYS A 35 -11.49 -10.85 -14.03
CA LYS A 35 -10.61 -11.95 -14.47
C LYS A 35 -11.05 -13.33 -13.99
N VAL A 36 -11.58 -13.41 -12.76
CA VAL A 36 -11.90 -14.67 -12.09
C VAL A 36 -13.41 -14.94 -12.07
N GLY A 37 -14.24 -13.93 -12.37
CA GLY A 37 -15.70 -14.08 -12.37
C GLY A 37 -16.28 -14.08 -10.95
N ILE A 38 -15.81 -13.23 -10.04
CA ILE A 38 -16.34 -13.17 -8.66
C ILE A 38 -17.79 -12.72 -8.65
N ARG A 39 -18.68 -13.56 -8.13
CA ARG A 39 -20.13 -13.35 -8.06
C ARG A 39 -20.57 -12.54 -6.85
N LEU A 40 -19.95 -11.38 -6.63
CA LEU A 40 -20.29 -10.42 -5.58
C LEU A 40 -20.81 -9.11 -6.17
N LYS A 41 -21.76 -8.46 -5.48
CA LYS A 41 -22.16 -7.08 -5.80
C LYS A 41 -21.00 -6.13 -5.54
N ASN A 42 -20.84 -5.07 -6.35
CA ASN A 42 -19.70 -4.14 -6.26
C ASN A 42 -19.53 -3.52 -4.86
N ARG A 43 -20.62 -3.14 -4.19
CA ARG A 43 -20.58 -2.61 -2.81
C ARG A 43 -19.96 -3.60 -1.82
N LYS A 44 -20.32 -4.89 -1.93
CA LYS A 44 -19.79 -5.94 -1.04
C LYS A 44 -18.34 -6.27 -1.38
N LEU A 45 -18.00 -6.27 -2.67
CA LEU A 45 -16.62 -6.42 -3.13
C LEU A 45 -15.72 -5.31 -2.58
N TYR A 46 -16.14 -4.04 -2.72
CA TYR A 46 -15.41 -2.88 -2.19
C TYR A 46 -15.20 -2.99 -0.68
N LYS A 47 -16.25 -3.33 0.07
CA LYS A 47 -16.19 -3.52 1.51
C LYS A 47 -15.18 -4.61 1.90
N TYR A 48 -15.23 -5.77 1.25
CA TYR A 48 -14.30 -6.88 1.54
C TYR A 48 -12.87 -6.56 1.11
N SER A 49 -12.71 -5.85 0.00
CA SER A 49 -11.42 -5.33 -0.43
C SER A 49 -10.81 -4.39 0.62
N TRP A 50 -11.61 -3.45 1.14
CA TRP A 50 -11.18 -2.53 2.19
C TRP A 50 -10.74 -3.29 3.45
N ILE A 51 -11.56 -4.22 3.95
CA ILE A 51 -11.25 -5.03 5.12
C ILE A 51 -9.93 -5.80 4.91
N ALA A 52 -9.82 -6.52 3.78
CA ALA A 52 -8.64 -7.33 3.48
C ALA A 52 -7.36 -6.47 3.39
N SER A 53 -7.42 -5.35 2.67
CA SER A 53 -6.25 -4.50 2.44
C SER A 53 -5.85 -3.75 3.71
N SER A 54 -6.79 -3.19 4.47
CA SER A 54 -6.50 -2.42 5.68
C SER A 54 -5.89 -3.27 6.80
N ILE A 55 -6.44 -4.46 7.03
CA ILE A 55 -5.89 -5.38 8.02
C ILE A 55 -4.55 -5.94 7.56
N ALA A 56 -4.40 -6.28 6.27
CA ALA A 56 -3.14 -6.79 5.73
C ALA A 56 -2.02 -5.74 5.81
N SER A 57 -2.30 -4.47 5.56
CA SER A 57 -1.32 -3.39 5.68
C SER A 57 -0.86 -3.17 7.11
N LEU A 58 -1.77 -3.30 8.09
CA LEU A 58 -1.45 -3.17 9.51
C LEU A 58 -0.62 -4.35 10.03
N LEU A 59 -0.99 -5.58 9.66
CA LEU A 59 -0.29 -6.80 10.08
C LEU A 59 1.08 -6.96 9.41
N GLY A 60 1.26 -6.38 8.24
CA GLY A 60 2.47 -6.58 7.46
C GLY A 60 2.50 -7.93 6.75
N PHE A 61 3.69 -8.55 6.67
CA PHE A 61 3.94 -9.81 5.91
C PHE A 61 3.59 -9.72 4.41
N GLY A 62 3.59 -8.49 3.87
CA GLY A 62 3.41 -8.24 2.43
C GLY A 62 2.11 -8.80 1.88
N GLY A 63 2.18 -9.36 0.68
CA GLY A 63 1.01 -9.89 -0.02
C GLY A 63 0.39 -11.15 0.59
N ALA A 64 1.08 -11.89 1.46
CA ALA A 64 0.60 -13.16 2.01
C ALA A 64 -0.67 -12.96 2.84
N THR A 65 -0.69 -11.96 3.73
CA THR A 65 -1.87 -11.63 4.55
C THR A 65 -3.05 -11.22 3.67
N SER A 66 -2.82 -10.36 2.68
CA SER A 66 -3.85 -9.95 1.72
C SER A 66 -4.41 -11.14 0.93
N LEU A 67 -3.53 -12.05 0.50
CA LEU A 67 -3.92 -13.27 -0.21
C LEU A 67 -4.83 -14.15 0.64
N ALA A 68 -4.50 -14.37 1.92
CA ALA A 68 -5.29 -15.17 2.84
C ALA A 68 -6.69 -14.57 3.06
N PHE A 69 -6.79 -13.26 3.34
CA PHE A 69 -8.07 -12.57 3.51
C PHE A 69 -8.91 -12.59 2.23
N LYS A 70 -8.30 -12.31 1.08
CA LYS A 70 -9.02 -12.32 -0.21
C LYS A 70 -9.50 -13.71 -0.59
N GLN A 71 -8.71 -14.76 -0.31
CA GLN A 71 -9.15 -16.14 -0.48
C GLN A 71 -10.35 -16.46 0.42
N TYR A 72 -10.31 -16.05 1.67
CA TYR A 72 -11.41 -16.25 2.62
C TYR A 72 -12.70 -15.54 2.18
N PHE A 73 -12.60 -14.26 1.74
CA PHE A 73 -13.76 -13.47 1.37
C PHE A 73 -14.34 -13.82 0.00
N TYR A 74 -13.52 -14.27 -0.95
CA TYR A 74 -13.93 -14.48 -2.33
C TYR A 74 -14.05 -15.94 -2.73
N GLY A 75 -13.45 -16.86 -1.97
CA GLY A 75 -13.33 -18.27 -2.30
C GLY A 75 -14.66 -19.00 -2.53
N ASP A 76 -15.74 -18.56 -1.84
CA ASP A 76 -17.09 -19.13 -2.01
C ASP A 76 -17.89 -18.49 -3.14
N TYR A 77 -17.34 -17.45 -3.78
CA TYR A 77 -17.99 -16.69 -4.86
C TYR A 77 -17.32 -16.90 -6.22
N VAL A 78 -16.43 -17.88 -6.34
CA VAL A 78 -15.73 -18.24 -7.57
C VAL A 78 -15.84 -19.72 -7.85
N ASP A 79 -15.79 -20.11 -9.11
CA ASP A 79 -15.81 -21.52 -9.52
C ASP A 79 -14.42 -22.16 -9.42
N ASP A 80 -13.35 -21.39 -9.69
CA ASP A 80 -11.96 -21.86 -9.67
C ASP A 80 -11.13 -21.11 -8.61
N LYS A 81 -10.96 -21.74 -7.44
CA LYS A 81 -10.15 -21.24 -6.33
C LYS A 81 -8.64 -21.17 -6.67
N LYS A 82 -8.15 -22.07 -7.54
CA LYS A 82 -6.73 -22.05 -7.96
C LYS A 82 -6.45 -20.85 -8.85
N LYS A 83 -7.37 -20.56 -9.78
CA LYS A 83 -7.30 -19.36 -10.61
C LYS A 83 -7.37 -18.09 -9.77
N LEU A 84 -8.24 -18.04 -8.74
CA LEU A 84 -8.32 -16.93 -7.81
C LEU A 84 -6.98 -16.67 -7.12
N LEU A 85 -6.36 -17.70 -6.54
CA LEU A 85 -5.05 -17.58 -5.86
C LEU A 85 -3.96 -17.10 -6.82
N LYS A 86 -3.90 -17.66 -8.03
CA LYS A 86 -2.94 -17.26 -9.06
C LYS A 86 -3.06 -15.77 -9.42
N GLU A 87 -4.29 -15.29 -9.62
CA GLU A 87 -4.52 -13.89 -10.00
C GLU A 87 -4.29 -12.93 -8.82
N ILE A 88 -4.58 -13.31 -7.57
CA ILE A 88 -4.20 -12.52 -6.39
C ILE A 88 -2.67 -12.44 -6.28
N GLY A 89 -1.95 -13.56 -6.40
CA GLY A 89 -0.49 -13.57 -6.38
C GLY A 89 0.14 -12.69 -7.46
N LYS A 90 -0.48 -12.64 -8.64
CA LYS A 90 -0.07 -11.75 -9.73
C LYS A 90 -0.28 -10.28 -9.38
N ILE A 91 -1.40 -9.92 -8.76
CA ILE A 91 -1.65 -8.55 -8.28
C ILE A 91 -0.58 -8.16 -7.25
N VAL A 92 -0.28 -9.04 -6.30
CA VAL A 92 0.76 -8.81 -5.29
C VAL A 92 2.13 -8.56 -5.93
N ALA A 93 2.51 -9.36 -6.93
CA ALA A 93 3.75 -9.14 -7.66
C ALA A 93 3.74 -7.79 -8.40
N LEU A 94 2.67 -7.46 -9.10
CA LEU A 94 2.55 -6.21 -9.87
C LEU A 94 2.40 -4.96 -8.98
N ASN A 95 2.06 -5.09 -7.71
CA ASN A 95 1.95 -3.95 -6.77
C ASN A 95 3.27 -3.17 -6.62
N LEU A 96 4.41 -3.80 -6.84
CA LEU A 96 5.72 -3.13 -6.82
C LEU A 96 5.96 -2.21 -8.04
N THR A 97 5.17 -2.33 -9.10
CA THR A 97 5.37 -1.54 -10.32
C THR A 97 5.17 -0.04 -10.11
N GLY A 98 4.34 0.36 -9.15
CA GLY A 98 4.17 1.78 -8.79
C GLY A 98 5.45 2.39 -8.25
N LEU A 99 6.13 1.71 -7.31
CA LEU A 99 7.45 2.16 -6.83
C LEU A 99 8.47 2.20 -7.97
N SER A 100 8.43 1.22 -8.87
CA SER A 100 9.29 1.20 -10.05
C SER A 100 9.14 2.46 -10.91
N ILE A 101 7.90 2.88 -11.20
CA ILE A 101 7.63 4.11 -11.97
C ILE A 101 8.17 5.35 -11.21
N VAL A 102 7.98 5.39 -9.89
CA VAL A 102 8.49 6.47 -9.04
C VAL A 102 10.03 6.50 -9.06
N CYS A 103 10.69 5.33 -9.03
CA CYS A 103 12.14 5.23 -9.19
C CYS A 103 12.63 5.70 -10.58
N CYS A 104 11.89 5.42 -11.66
CA CYS A 104 12.19 5.98 -12.99
C CYS A 104 12.16 7.52 -12.97
N THR A 105 11.16 8.11 -12.28
CA THR A 105 11.07 9.56 -12.11
C THR A 105 12.27 10.11 -11.35
N TYR A 106 12.69 9.43 -10.27
CA TYR A 106 13.89 9.78 -9.52
C TYR A 106 15.15 9.82 -10.38
N MET A 107 15.35 8.80 -11.22
CA MET A 107 16.50 8.75 -12.13
C MET A 107 16.55 9.97 -13.07
N GLY A 108 15.38 10.43 -13.57
CA GLY A 108 15.27 11.62 -14.38
C GLY A 108 15.64 12.91 -13.61
N ILE A 109 15.23 13.03 -12.34
CA ILE A 109 15.47 14.21 -11.51
C ILE A 109 16.94 14.28 -11.06
N ARG A 110 17.56 13.13 -10.73
CA ARG A 110 18.90 13.03 -10.11
C ARG A 110 19.99 12.53 -11.06
N ILE A 111 19.79 12.61 -12.38
CA ILE A 111 20.75 12.08 -13.36
C ILE A 111 22.16 12.67 -13.21
N SER A 112 22.27 13.96 -12.87
CA SER A 112 23.54 14.65 -12.68
C SER A 112 24.27 14.27 -11.38
N SER A 113 23.54 13.81 -10.35
CA SER A 113 24.09 13.45 -9.04
C SER A 113 24.03 11.93 -8.76
N TRP A 114 23.75 11.13 -9.79
CA TRP A 114 23.60 9.68 -9.68
C TRP A 114 24.81 8.96 -9.05
N ASN A 115 26.00 9.41 -9.38
CA ASN A 115 27.24 8.80 -8.87
C ASN A 115 27.46 9.01 -7.37
N ASN A 116 26.83 10.02 -6.77
CA ASN A 116 26.99 10.38 -5.36
C ASN A 116 26.11 9.54 -4.42
N LEU A 117 25.22 8.69 -4.96
CA LEU A 117 24.25 7.91 -4.20
C LEU A 117 24.79 6.63 -3.55
N GLY A 118 26.10 6.35 -3.67
CA GLY A 118 26.69 5.14 -3.11
C GLY A 118 26.01 3.87 -3.64
N ILE A 119 25.79 2.90 -2.76
CA ILE A 119 25.23 1.58 -3.13
C ILE A 119 23.72 1.63 -3.45
N ILE A 120 22.98 2.59 -2.90
CA ILE A 120 21.53 2.70 -3.07
C ILE A 120 21.12 2.93 -4.54
N LYS A 121 21.98 3.52 -5.35
CA LYS A 121 21.74 3.72 -6.79
C LYS A 121 21.44 2.41 -7.53
N TYR A 122 22.13 1.33 -7.18
CA TYR A 122 21.91 0.03 -7.82
C TYR A 122 20.53 -0.53 -7.47
N ALA A 123 20.11 -0.39 -6.22
CA ALA A 123 18.80 -0.79 -5.78
C ALA A 123 17.69 0.01 -6.50
N ILE A 124 17.81 1.33 -6.57
CA ILE A 124 16.89 2.20 -7.30
C ILE A 124 16.86 1.81 -8.78
N GLY A 125 18.02 1.57 -9.41
CA GLY A 125 18.11 1.16 -10.81
C GLY A 125 17.43 -0.20 -11.09
N ILE A 126 17.65 -1.19 -10.23
CA ILE A 126 17.02 -2.51 -10.35
C ILE A 126 15.49 -2.40 -10.22
N ILE A 127 15.02 -1.66 -9.21
CA ILE A 127 13.58 -1.44 -9.00
C ILE A 127 12.98 -0.65 -10.17
N ALA A 128 13.67 0.35 -10.70
CA ALA A 128 13.20 1.13 -11.85
C ALA A 128 12.96 0.27 -13.10
N LEU A 129 13.70 -0.80 -13.30
CA LEU A 129 13.52 -1.71 -14.45
C LEU A 129 12.31 -2.63 -14.32
N TYR A 130 11.71 -2.74 -13.14
CA TYR A 130 10.64 -3.70 -12.87
C TYR A 130 9.36 -3.42 -13.68
N ALA A 131 8.82 -2.20 -13.65
CA ALA A 131 7.62 -1.84 -14.40
C ALA A 131 7.85 -1.88 -15.93
N PRO A 132 8.91 -1.29 -16.49
CA PRO A 132 9.23 -1.44 -17.91
C PRO A 132 9.33 -2.90 -18.34
N GLY A 133 9.98 -3.76 -17.53
CA GLY A 133 10.10 -5.19 -17.81
C GLY A 133 8.73 -5.88 -17.91
N PHE A 134 7.81 -5.60 -16.98
CA PHE A 134 6.45 -6.13 -17.03
C PHE A 134 5.63 -5.60 -18.19
N ILE A 135 5.78 -4.33 -18.55
CA ILE A 135 5.10 -3.73 -19.72
C ILE A 135 5.56 -4.41 -21.00
N ILE A 136 6.88 -4.55 -21.19
CA ILE A 136 7.47 -5.22 -22.37
C ILE A 136 7.02 -6.68 -22.43
N TYR A 137 7.10 -7.41 -21.32
CA TYR A 137 6.63 -8.80 -21.23
C TYR A 137 5.14 -8.92 -21.57
N SER A 138 4.31 -8.03 -21.04
CA SER A 138 2.86 -8.02 -21.28
C SER A 138 2.55 -7.73 -22.75
N ALA A 139 3.26 -6.78 -23.38
CA ALA A 139 3.13 -6.46 -24.80
C ALA A 139 3.56 -7.65 -25.70
N TYR A 140 4.69 -8.28 -25.38
CA TYR A 140 5.15 -9.49 -26.07
C TYR A 140 4.12 -10.62 -25.96
N LYS A 141 3.62 -10.89 -24.76
CA LYS A 141 2.58 -11.90 -24.54
C LYS A 141 1.32 -11.59 -25.33
N TYR A 142 0.88 -10.34 -25.34
CA TYR A 142 -0.28 -9.90 -26.12
C TYR A 142 -0.08 -10.10 -27.63
N SER A 143 1.11 -9.84 -28.15
CA SER A 143 1.40 -10.06 -29.57
C SER A 143 1.24 -11.54 -29.98
N LYS A 144 1.52 -12.47 -29.06
CA LYS A 144 1.39 -13.93 -29.26
C LYS A 144 -0.01 -14.46 -29.04
N THR A 145 -0.67 -14.05 -27.94
CA THR A 145 -1.94 -14.64 -27.49
C THR A 145 -3.16 -13.87 -27.94
N LYS A 146 -2.99 -12.58 -28.31
CA LYS A 146 -4.08 -11.63 -28.59
C LYS A 146 -5.12 -11.50 -27.44
N ASP A 147 -4.75 -11.91 -26.22
CA ASP A 147 -5.60 -11.82 -25.02
C ASP A 147 -5.68 -10.37 -24.53
N LYS A 148 -6.69 -9.64 -25.00
CA LYS A 148 -6.95 -8.26 -24.62
C LYS A 148 -7.25 -8.12 -23.12
N LEU A 149 -8.01 -9.05 -22.53
CA LEU A 149 -8.38 -8.97 -21.12
C LEU A 149 -7.14 -9.04 -20.23
N GLU A 150 -6.24 -9.96 -20.51
CA GLU A 150 -4.99 -10.11 -19.77
C GLU A 150 -4.09 -8.87 -19.90
N PHE A 151 -3.93 -8.36 -21.11
CA PHE A 151 -3.09 -7.19 -21.39
C PHE A 151 -3.61 -5.94 -20.67
N PHE A 152 -4.88 -5.57 -20.88
CA PHE A 152 -5.46 -4.38 -20.24
C PHE A 152 -5.59 -4.53 -18.72
N SER A 153 -5.82 -5.74 -18.21
CA SER A 153 -5.80 -5.99 -16.76
C SER A 153 -4.42 -5.75 -16.17
N THR A 154 -3.35 -6.19 -16.83
CA THR A 154 -1.97 -5.95 -16.36
C THR A 154 -1.64 -4.46 -16.36
N LEU A 155 -1.96 -3.72 -17.44
CA LEU A 155 -1.77 -2.26 -17.48
C LEU A 155 -2.61 -1.55 -16.41
N GLY A 156 -3.85 -2.00 -16.20
CA GLY A 156 -4.73 -1.46 -15.15
C GLY A 156 -4.14 -1.64 -13.74
N ILE A 157 -3.55 -2.81 -13.46
CA ILE A 157 -2.88 -3.08 -12.17
C ILE A 157 -1.66 -2.17 -12.00
N ILE A 158 -0.84 -2.01 -13.05
CA ILE A 158 0.33 -1.11 -13.03
C ILE A 158 -0.11 0.34 -12.76
N PHE A 159 -1.18 0.79 -13.41
CA PHE A 159 -1.72 2.14 -13.22
C PHE A 159 -2.27 2.35 -11.80
N ILE A 160 -3.00 1.37 -11.25
CA ILE A 160 -3.51 1.42 -9.87
C ILE A 160 -2.33 1.44 -8.88
N SER A 161 -1.29 0.64 -9.11
CA SER A 161 -0.09 0.66 -8.29
C SER A 161 0.59 2.03 -8.30
N PHE A 162 0.69 2.66 -9.47
CA PHE A 162 1.21 4.02 -9.56
C PHE A 162 0.35 5.02 -8.77
N LEU A 163 -0.99 4.95 -8.87
CA LEU A 163 -1.89 5.81 -8.10
C LEU A 163 -1.75 5.60 -6.59
N GLU A 164 -1.57 4.37 -6.13
CA GLU A 164 -1.34 4.03 -4.72
C GLU A 164 -0.07 4.74 -4.19
N TRP A 165 1.04 4.63 -4.91
CA TRP A 165 2.28 5.31 -4.54
C TRP A 165 2.16 6.84 -4.62
N LEU A 166 1.49 7.36 -5.66
CA LEU A 166 1.27 8.79 -5.84
C LEU A 166 0.44 9.38 -4.69
N THR A 167 -0.66 8.73 -4.30
CA THR A 167 -1.50 9.22 -3.19
C THR A 167 -0.76 9.17 -1.84
N THR A 168 0.12 8.18 -1.62
CA THR A 168 0.97 8.11 -0.43
C THR A 168 2.02 9.23 -0.41
N ILE A 169 2.64 9.52 -1.55
CA ILE A 169 3.56 10.66 -1.72
C ILE A 169 2.85 11.98 -1.39
N ILE A 170 1.65 12.18 -1.94
CA ILE A 170 0.83 13.37 -1.68
C ILE A 170 0.49 13.50 -0.19
N LEU A 171 0.09 12.40 0.45
CA LEU A 171 -0.23 12.39 1.87
C LEU A 171 0.97 12.84 2.74
N ILE A 172 2.15 12.24 2.52
CA ILE A 172 3.34 12.57 3.33
C ILE A 172 3.80 13.99 3.05
N TYR A 173 3.82 14.40 1.78
CA TYR A 173 4.20 15.76 1.40
C TYR A 173 3.24 16.82 1.98
N ALA A 174 1.92 16.59 1.88
CA ALA A 174 0.92 17.48 2.46
C ALA A 174 1.07 17.56 3.98
N THR A 175 1.28 16.44 4.67
CA THR A 175 1.51 16.41 6.12
C THR A 175 2.76 17.20 6.49
N LEU A 176 3.84 17.07 5.72
CA LEU A 176 5.09 17.84 5.91
C LEU A 176 4.84 19.35 5.73
N ARG A 177 4.05 19.75 4.74
CA ARG A 177 3.70 21.16 4.50
C ARG A 177 2.79 21.72 5.60
N ILE A 178 1.81 20.95 6.06
CA ILE A 178 0.89 21.31 7.15
C ILE A 178 1.67 21.51 8.47
N THR A 179 2.66 20.69 8.76
CA THR A 179 3.51 20.86 9.95
C THR A 179 4.48 22.05 9.84
N GLY A 180 4.52 22.71 8.68
CA GLY A 180 5.23 23.97 8.48
C GLY A 180 6.60 23.86 7.83
N ALA A 181 6.96 22.70 7.29
CA ALA A 181 8.18 22.57 6.52
C ALA A 181 8.08 23.31 5.17
N SER A 182 9.08 24.13 4.85
CA SER A 182 9.16 24.84 3.58
C SER A 182 10.13 24.15 2.64
N ILE A 183 9.64 23.10 1.97
CA ILE A 183 10.43 22.28 1.02
C ILE A 183 9.68 22.17 -0.31
N SER A 184 10.41 22.19 -1.43
CA SER A 184 9.84 21.94 -2.75
C SER A 184 9.57 20.45 -2.98
N VAL A 185 8.63 20.12 -3.87
CA VAL A 185 8.36 18.74 -4.27
C VAL A 185 9.61 18.08 -4.88
N LEU A 186 10.37 18.82 -5.69
CA LEU A 186 11.57 18.32 -6.35
C LEU A 186 12.71 17.99 -5.36
N THR A 187 12.73 18.64 -4.21
CA THR A 187 13.71 18.36 -3.14
C THR A 187 13.22 17.24 -2.23
N PHE A 188 11.92 17.20 -1.93
CA PHE A 188 11.28 16.17 -1.11
C PHE A 188 11.28 14.79 -1.77
N LEU A 189 10.93 14.72 -3.05
CA LEU A 189 10.69 13.47 -3.76
C LEU A 189 11.91 12.52 -3.75
N PRO A 190 13.15 12.97 -4.00
CA PRO A 190 14.34 12.13 -3.86
C PRO A 190 14.48 11.48 -2.47
N ILE A 191 14.31 12.25 -1.40
CA ILE A 191 14.43 11.74 -0.03
C ILE A 191 13.36 10.69 0.26
N TYR A 192 12.12 10.96 -0.16
CA TYR A 192 11.04 10.00 -0.03
C TYR A 192 11.34 8.69 -0.78
N ILE A 193 11.84 8.76 -2.01
CA ILE A 193 12.13 7.57 -2.83
C ILE A 193 13.26 6.76 -2.22
N GLU A 194 14.34 7.40 -1.78
CA GLU A 194 15.44 6.73 -1.09
C GLU A 194 14.94 6.01 0.16
N ALA A 195 14.15 6.68 1.00
CA ALA A 195 13.56 6.08 2.19
C ALA A 195 12.61 4.92 1.86
N ALA A 196 11.79 5.06 0.81
CA ALA A 196 10.86 4.01 0.37
C ALA A 196 11.60 2.78 -0.15
N VAL A 197 12.68 2.97 -0.91
CA VAL A 197 13.53 1.87 -1.41
C VAL A 197 14.24 1.16 -0.26
N VAL A 198 14.82 1.89 0.70
CA VAL A 198 15.44 1.31 1.90
C VAL A 198 14.41 0.54 2.73
N GLY A 199 13.25 1.14 2.95
CA GLY A 199 12.13 0.51 3.66
C GLY A 199 11.68 -0.80 3.00
N MET A 200 11.57 -0.82 1.68
CA MET A 200 11.17 -2.00 0.92
C MET A 200 12.24 -3.11 0.97
N ILE A 201 13.52 -2.77 0.79
CA ILE A 201 14.62 -3.75 0.82
C ILE A 201 14.79 -4.38 2.20
N SER A 202 14.49 -3.63 3.26
CA SER A 202 14.58 -4.15 4.64
C SER A 202 13.63 -5.30 4.93
N MET A 203 12.59 -5.47 4.08
CA MET A 203 11.49 -6.45 4.27
C MET A 203 10.77 -6.33 5.63
N ILE A 204 10.99 -5.24 6.35
CA ILE A 204 10.30 -4.96 7.62
C ILE A 204 8.88 -4.48 7.29
N PRO A 205 7.84 -5.02 7.95
CA PRO A 205 6.46 -4.60 7.75
C PRO A 205 6.29 -3.09 7.83
N GLY A 206 5.76 -2.47 6.75
CA GLY A 206 5.58 -1.02 6.65
C GLY A 206 6.87 -0.21 6.66
N GLY A 207 8.07 -0.84 6.51
CA GLY A 207 9.37 -0.17 6.58
C GLY A 207 9.66 0.48 7.93
N ILE A 208 9.03 0.00 9.02
CA ILE A 208 9.15 0.62 10.35
C ILE A 208 10.63 0.65 10.77
N GLY A 209 11.10 1.83 11.14
CA GLY A 209 12.49 2.10 11.48
C GLY A 209 13.37 2.42 10.28
N THR A 210 13.41 1.59 9.24
CA THR A 210 14.30 1.77 8.08
C THR A 210 13.86 2.91 7.17
N PHE A 211 12.59 2.95 6.77
CA PHE A 211 12.01 4.11 6.10
C PHE A 211 12.13 5.36 6.98
N ASP A 212 11.76 5.23 8.26
CA ASP A 212 11.68 6.35 9.19
C ASP A 212 13.04 7.02 9.38
N LEU A 213 14.08 6.25 9.67
CA LEU A 213 15.45 6.76 9.84
C LEU A 213 15.99 7.41 8.56
N THR A 214 15.83 6.73 7.41
CA THR A 214 16.29 7.28 6.13
C THR A 214 15.57 8.58 5.79
N PHE A 215 14.28 8.65 6.02
CA PHE A 215 13.47 9.85 5.77
C PHE A 215 13.85 11.00 6.72
N MET A 216 14.03 10.69 8.01
CA MET A 216 14.45 11.67 9.03
C MET A 216 15.82 12.24 8.71
N THR A 217 16.82 11.40 8.47
CA THR A 217 18.19 11.86 8.16
C THR A 217 18.24 12.65 6.85
N GLY A 218 17.49 12.24 5.82
CA GLY A 218 17.43 12.98 4.57
C GLY A 218 16.82 14.37 4.71
N LEU A 219 15.79 14.54 5.54
CA LEU A 219 15.17 15.84 5.81
C LEU A 219 16.01 16.70 6.76
N GLU A 220 16.73 16.09 7.72
CA GLU A 220 17.62 16.78 8.63
C GLU A 220 18.77 17.49 7.89
N VAL A 221 19.34 16.85 6.87
CA VAL A 221 20.37 17.46 6.00
C VAL A 221 19.85 18.73 5.31
N LEU A 222 18.53 18.86 5.14
CA LEU A 222 17.89 20.07 4.59
C LEU A 222 17.48 21.09 5.67
N GLY A 223 17.88 20.87 6.92
CA GLY A 223 17.59 21.76 8.05
C GLY A 223 16.17 21.60 8.61
N ILE A 224 15.44 20.50 8.28
CA ILE A 224 14.16 20.22 8.89
C ILE A 224 14.39 19.45 10.19
N PRO A 225 13.92 19.95 11.35
CA PRO A 225 14.16 19.32 12.64
C PRO A 225 13.64 17.87 12.72
N ILE A 226 14.38 17.00 13.40
CA ILE A 226 14.04 15.60 13.60
C ILE A 226 12.66 15.45 14.24
N GLU A 227 12.34 16.29 15.24
CA GLU A 227 11.06 16.28 15.93
C GLU A 227 9.88 16.57 14.98
N GLN A 228 10.06 17.48 14.02
CA GLN A 228 9.06 17.78 13.00
C GLN A 228 8.88 16.59 12.06
N THR A 229 9.97 15.98 11.60
CA THR A 229 9.91 14.81 10.73
C THR A 229 9.29 13.61 11.43
N LEU A 230 9.62 13.39 12.70
CA LEU A 230 8.99 12.33 13.52
C LEU A 230 7.48 12.54 13.65
N LEU A 231 7.06 13.78 13.88
CA LEU A 231 5.63 14.13 13.93
C LEU A 231 4.93 13.81 12.59
N VAL A 232 5.55 14.14 11.46
CA VAL A 232 5.03 13.80 10.12
C VAL A 232 4.89 12.29 9.95
N ILE A 233 5.89 11.51 10.35
CA ILE A 233 5.86 10.05 10.26
C ILE A 233 4.73 9.47 11.12
N ILE A 234 4.57 9.94 12.36
CA ILE A 234 3.49 9.49 13.25
C ILE A 234 2.12 9.80 12.64
N LEU A 235 1.89 11.03 12.17
CA LEU A 235 0.63 11.45 11.54
C LEU A 235 0.33 10.64 10.27
N TYR A 236 1.33 10.41 9.44
CA TYR A 236 1.23 9.54 8.27
C TYR A 236 0.84 8.11 8.67
N ARG A 237 1.52 7.51 9.66
CA ARG A 237 1.22 6.16 10.10
C ARG A 237 -0.17 6.02 10.69
N ILE A 238 -0.61 7.00 11.49
CA ILE A 238 -1.98 7.02 12.02
C ILE A 238 -2.98 7.11 10.87
N SER A 239 -2.81 8.06 9.95
CA SER A 239 -3.79 8.31 8.89
C SER A 239 -3.84 7.22 7.83
N TYR A 240 -2.68 6.62 7.48
CA TYR A 240 -2.59 5.61 6.41
C TYR A 240 -2.78 4.18 6.91
N TYR A 241 -2.34 3.82 8.13
CA TYR A 241 -2.45 2.45 8.63
C TYR A 241 -3.57 2.30 9.66
N ILE A 242 -3.57 3.14 10.72
CA ILE A 242 -4.47 2.94 11.87
C ILE A 242 -5.90 3.31 11.51
N VAL A 243 -6.14 4.48 10.92
CA VAL A 243 -7.51 4.93 10.60
C VAL A 243 -8.21 3.99 9.61
N PRO A 244 -7.62 3.59 8.46
CA PRO A 244 -8.24 2.61 7.56
C PRO A 244 -8.44 1.24 8.21
N ALA A 245 -7.51 0.79 9.06
CA ALA A 245 -7.62 -0.49 9.76
C ALA A 245 -8.77 -0.48 10.78
N LEU A 246 -8.95 0.60 11.54
CA LEU A 246 -10.10 0.75 12.45
C LEU A 246 -11.42 0.66 11.69
N ILE A 247 -11.53 1.37 10.56
CA ILE A 247 -12.70 1.27 9.67
C ILE A 247 -12.88 -0.18 9.20
N GLY A 248 -11.80 -0.84 8.76
CA GLY A 248 -11.81 -2.23 8.32
C GLY A 248 -12.28 -3.20 9.39
N VAL A 249 -11.79 -3.06 10.62
CA VAL A 249 -12.19 -3.89 11.76
C VAL A 249 -13.67 -3.66 12.10
N LEU A 250 -14.14 -2.42 12.15
CA LEU A 250 -15.56 -2.11 12.39
C LEU A 250 -16.46 -2.75 11.32
N LEU A 251 -16.08 -2.66 10.05
CA LEU A 251 -16.81 -3.29 8.94
C LEU A 251 -16.79 -4.82 9.05
N PHE A 252 -15.67 -5.40 9.48
CA PHE A 252 -15.52 -6.84 9.68
C PHE A 252 -16.41 -7.34 10.83
N VAL A 253 -16.35 -6.68 11.98
CA VAL A 253 -17.17 -7.04 13.15
C VAL A 253 -18.66 -6.93 12.84
N HIS A 254 -19.08 -5.88 12.12
CA HIS A 254 -20.47 -5.70 11.69
C HIS A 254 -20.97 -6.87 10.84
N ASP A 255 -20.16 -7.40 9.90
CA ASP A 255 -20.62 -8.46 8.97
C ASP A 255 -20.42 -9.87 9.51
N PHE A 256 -19.40 -10.09 10.32
CA PHE A 256 -18.97 -11.42 10.77
C PHE A 256 -19.12 -11.64 12.28
N GLY A 257 -19.32 -10.59 13.09
CA GLY A 257 -19.41 -10.69 14.55
C GLY A 257 -20.51 -11.65 15.02
N GLY A 258 -21.68 -11.62 14.37
CA GLY A 258 -22.77 -12.57 14.68
C GLY A 258 -22.45 -14.04 14.35
N LYS A 259 -21.65 -14.30 13.31
CA LYS A 259 -21.20 -15.65 12.95
C LYS A 259 -20.11 -16.15 13.90
N ILE A 260 -19.22 -15.26 14.30
CA ILE A 260 -18.15 -15.56 15.26
C ILE A 260 -18.76 -15.90 16.62
N ASN A 261 -19.72 -15.10 17.10
CA ASN A 261 -20.40 -15.32 18.38
C ASN A 261 -21.16 -16.66 18.40
N LYS A 262 -21.87 -17.03 17.32
CA LYS A 262 -22.52 -18.34 17.20
C LYS A 262 -21.52 -19.50 17.22
N LYS A 263 -20.36 -19.33 16.63
CA LYS A 263 -19.32 -20.37 16.61
C LYS A 263 -18.63 -20.51 17.96
N PHE A 264 -18.39 -19.42 18.68
CA PHE A 264 -17.83 -19.45 20.04
C PHE A 264 -18.83 -19.99 21.06
N ASN A 265 -20.09 -19.61 21.01
CA ASN A 265 -21.14 -20.12 21.89
C ASN A 265 -21.52 -21.58 21.62
N GLY A 266 -21.09 -22.17 20.48
CA GLY A 266 -21.26 -23.58 20.15
C GLY A 266 -20.04 -24.46 20.45
N LEU A 267 -18.94 -23.89 20.97
CA LEU A 267 -17.76 -24.67 21.37
C LEU A 267 -17.95 -25.22 22.80
N PRO A 268 -17.61 -26.50 23.05
CA PRO A 268 -17.59 -27.05 24.40
C PRO A 268 -16.69 -26.22 25.33
N TYR A 269 -17.13 -26.00 26.56
CA TYR A 269 -16.46 -25.16 27.57
C TYR A 269 -14.98 -25.54 27.78
N GLU A 270 -14.61 -26.81 27.56
CA GLU A 270 -13.24 -27.32 27.66
C GLU A 270 -12.26 -26.72 26.62
N ILE A 271 -12.73 -26.28 25.47
CA ILE A 271 -11.87 -25.68 24.44
C ILE A 271 -11.65 -24.18 24.73
N VAL A 272 -12.65 -23.53 25.28
CA VAL A 272 -12.58 -22.08 25.61
C VAL A 272 -11.62 -21.83 26.77
N SER A 273 -11.56 -22.75 27.75
CA SER A 273 -10.65 -22.65 28.91
C SER A 273 -9.17 -22.88 28.56
N LYS A 274 -8.86 -23.60 27.47
CA LYS A 274 -7.48 -23.84 27.00
C LYS A 274 -6.87 -22.71 26.20
N VAL A 275 -7.66 -21.73 25.75
CA VAL A 275 -7.21 -20.57 24.97
C VAL A 275 -7.08 -19.32 25.86
N ALA A 276 -7.62 -19.38 27.09
CA ALA A 276 -7.62 -18.26 28.05
C ALA A 276 -6.49 -18.33 29.09
N TYR A 277 -5.61 -19.31 28.99
CA TYR A 277 -4.37 -19.46 29.75
C TYR A 277 -3.22 -19.68 28.74
#